data_7a166f3b8b69f8c1c75385dedbe431ac
#
_entry.id   7a166f3b8b69f8c1c75385dedbe431ac
#
_cell.length_a   1.000
_cell.length_b   1.000
_cell.length_c   1.000
_cell.angle_alpha   90.00
_cell.angle_beta   90.00
_cell.angle_gamma   90.00
#
_symmetry.space_group_name_H-M   'P 1'
#
loop_
_entity.id
_entity.type
_entity.pdbx_description
1 polymer ?
#
loop_
_entity_poly.entity_id
_entity_poly.type
_entity_poly.pdbx_seq_one_letter_code
_entity_poly.pdbx_strand_id
1 'polypeptide(L)'
;MCDYPEYVKAIAYVKLAAAEANHELGQLPDDVADAMCRACREIIDGKFHENFVTDMVQGGAGTSVNMNANEVIANRALELMGYEKGDYQHCWPNDHCNCGQSTNDVYPTTIRLTFIEMNKQLVAALERLVASFRKKGEEFKNNIKMGRTQLQDAVPMTSGQEFTAFANTLEEEIGNLNRNVELMLEINMGATAIGTGLNAVPGYAELCTKKLAELTGENFTLGKDLVEATPDTGDYVSYSGALKRLAVKLSKICNDLRLMASGPRCGLHEINLPPMAPGSSIMPGKVNPVIPEVTNQTCFKVIGNDTTVMIAAEAGQLQLNVMEPVITQCIIESQTWLGRAMDTLRERCVDGITVNAEHNAETVRNSIGIVTALNPVSYTHLRAHETDQYL
;
A
#
# COMPACT_ATOMS: atom_id res chain seq x y z
N MET A 1 -5.21 9.35 13.90
CA MET A 1 -5.98 8.14 13.51
C MET A 1 -7.22 8.45 12.67
N CYS A 2 -8.01 9.44 13.00
CA CYS A 2 -9.29 9.75 12.31
C CYS A 2 -9.16 9.97 10.78
N ASP A 3 -7.98 10.33 10.28
CA ASP A 3 -7.70 10.49 8.85
C ASP A 3 -7.59 9.15 8.09
N TYR A 4 -7.59 8.02 8.80
CA TYR A 4 -7.49 6.68 8.25
C TYR A 4 -8.69 5.82 8.72
N PRO A 5 -9.83 5.90 8.02
CA PRO A 5 -11.05 5.18 8.42
C PRO A 5 -10.87 3.67 8.57
N GLU A 6 -10.05 3.05 7.71
CA GLU A 6 -9.76 1.62 7.76
C GLU A 6 -9.08 1.22 9.07
N TYR A 7 -8.20 2.08 9.60
CA TYR A 7 -7.53 1.85 10.87
C TYR A 7 -8.49 1.93 12.06
N VAL A 8 -9.39 2.91 12.05
CA VAL A 8 -10.44 3.04 13.08
C VAL A 8 -11.42 1.87 13.03
N LYS A 9 -11.82 1.42 11.84
CA LYS A 9 -12.66 0.23 11.68
C LYS A 9 -11.94 -1.03 12.16
N ALA A 10 -10.66 -1.19 11.83
CA ALA A 10 -9.89 -2.36 12.21
C ALA A 10 -9.82 -2.54 13.74
N ILE A 11 -9.53 -1.47 14.50
CA ILE A 11 -9.52 -1.58 15.96
C ILE A 11 -10.91 -1.88 16.50
N ALA A 12 -11.97 -1.35 15.90
CA ALA A 12 -13.34 -1.65 16.31
C ALA A 12 -13.70 -3.12 16.02
N TYR A 13 -13.25 -3.73 14.92
CA TYR A 13 -13.40 -5.17 14.66
C TYR A 13 -12.67 -6.02 15.69
N VAL A 14 -11.42 -5.68 16.01
CA VAL A 14 -10.65 -6.39 17.03
C VAL A 14 -11.34 -6.32 18.40
N LYS A 15 -11.82 -5.14 18.79
CA LYS A 15 -12.56 -4.96 20.05
C LYS A 15 -13.91 -5.66 20.06
N LEU A 16 -14.60 -5.71 18.92
CA LEU A 16 -15.84 -6.48 18.77
C LEU A 16 -15.60 -7.98 18.95
N ALA A 17 -14.58 -8.52 18.27
CA ALA A 17 -14.20 -9.93 18.40
C ALA A 17 -13.83 -10.29 19.84
N ALA A 18 -13.07 -9.41 20.51
CA ALA A 18 -12.69 -9.58 21.92
C ALA A 18 -13.90 -9.55 22.86
N ALA A 19 -14.84 -8.61 22.64
CA ALA A 19 -16.07 -8.52 23.46
C ALA A 19 -16.96 -9.76 23.29
N GLU A 20 -17.18 -10.23 22.05
CA GLU A 20 -17.95 -11.43 21.76
C GLU A 20 -17.28 -12.68 22.35
N ALA A 21 -15.95 -12.81 22.26
CA ALA A 21 -15.23 -13.94 22.83
C ALA A 21 -15.28 -13.95 24.36
N ASN A 22 -15.04 -12.80 25.01
CA ASN A 22 -15.10 -12.69 26.46
C ASN A 22 -16.52 -12.92 27.00
N HIS A 23 -17.55 -12.49 26.29
CA HIS A 23 -18.95 -12.76 26.65
C HIS A 23 -19.25 -14.26 26.58
N GLU A 24 -18.89 -14.94 25.50
CA GLU A 24 -19.08 -16.39 25.33
C GLU A 24 -18.35 -17.21 26.41
N LEU A 25 -17.17 -16.71 26.86
CA LEU A 25 -16.38 -17.30 27.95
C LEU A 25 -16.82 -16.87 29.36
N GLY A 26 -17.92 -16.11 29.48
CA GLY A 26 -18.50 -15.69 30.76
C GLY A 26 -17.67 -14.66 31.53
N GLN A 27 -16.81 -13.90 30.83
CA GLN A 27 -15.97 -12.87 31.43
C GLN A 27 -16.62 -11.48 31.43
N LEU A 28 -17.67 -11.26 30.64
CA LEU A 28 -18.41 -10.01 30.58
C LEU A 28 -19.89 -10.25 30.90
N PRO A 29 -20.54 -9.34 31.66
CA PRO A 29 -21.99 -9.35 31.84
C PRO A 29 -22.74 -9.16 30.51
N ASP A 30 -23.92 -9.75 30.37
CA ASP A 30 -24.73 -9.75 29.14
C ASP A 30 -25.02 -8.35 28.61
N ASP A 31 -25.43 -7.44 29.49
CA ASP A 31 -25.80 -6.04 29.17
C ASP A 31 -24.59 -5.21 28.75
N VAL A 32 -23.44 -5.38 29.41
CA VAL A 32 -22.19 -4.72 29.08
C VAL A 32 -21.67 -5.22 27.73
N ALA A 33 -21.67 -6.54 27.52
CA ALA A 33 -21.21 -7.13 26.26
C ALA A 33 -22.08 -6.69 25.07
N ASP A 34 -23.42 -6.71 25.20
CA ASP A 34 -24.33 -6.21 24.15
C ASP A 34 -24.04 -4.75 23.82
N ALA A 35 -23.94 -3.89 24.83
CA ALA A 35 -23.70 -2.46 24.63
C ALA A 35 -22.35 -2.19 23.98
N MET A 36 -21.27 -2.90 24.38
CA MET A 36 -19.94 -2.80 23.76
C MET A 36 -19.97 -3.27 22.30
N CYS A 37 -20.61 -4.40 22.01
CA CYS A 37 -20.72 -4.92 20.65
C CYS A 37 -21.49 -3.94 19.74
N ARG A 38 -22.55 -3.33 20.23
CA ARG A 38 -23.30 -2.29 19.48
C ARG A 38 -22.45 -1.06 19.25
N ALA A 39 -21.71 -0.58 20.25
CA ALA A 39 -20.79 0.55 20.11
C ALA A 39 -19.71 0.28 19.04
N CYS A 40 -19.10 -0.92 19.06
CA CYS A 40 -18.11 -1.31 18.04
C CYS A 40 -18.73 -1.32 16.62
N ARG A 41 -19.95 -1.85 16.46
CA ARG A 41 -20.62 -1.85 15.15
C ARG A 41 -20.93 -0.45 14.65
N GLU A 42 -21.33 0.48 15.52
CA GLU A 42 -21.50 1.89 15.15
C GLU A 42 -20.19 2.54 14.66
N ILE A 43 -19.04 2.20 15.27
CA ILE A 43 -17.72 2.69 14.83
C ILE A 43 -17.35 2.06 13.47
N ILE A 44 -17.60 0.77 13.27
CA ILE A 44 -17.38 0.09 11.98
C ILE A 44 -18.22 0.75 10.87
N ASP A 45 -19.46 1.16 11.20
CA ASP A 45 -20.35 1.89 10.28
C ASP A 45 -19.92 3.35 10.01
N GLY A 46 -18.83 3.80 10.59
CA GLY A 46 -18.24 5.12 10.34
C GLY A 46 -18.66 6.21 11.34
N LYS A 47 -19.31 5.88 12.45
CA LYS A 47 -19.62 6.85 13.50
C LYS A 47 -18.44 7.03 14.45
N PHE A 48 -18.33 8.20 15.06
CA PHE A 48 -17.36 8.51 16.11
C PHE A 48 -15.88 8.47 15.68
N HIS A 49 -15.58 8.43 14.39
CA HIS A 49 -14.20 8.41 13.91
C HIS A 49 -13.41 9.64 14.36
N GLU A 50 -14.07 10.79 14.48
CA GLU A 50 -13.50 12.05 14.98
C GLU A 50 -13.03 11.99 16.43
N ASN A 51 -13.47 10.98 17.20
CA ASN A 51 -13.04 10.76 18.58
C ASN A 51 -11.74 9.97 18.72
N PHE A 52 -11.21 9.43 17.61
CA PHE A 52 -9.92 8.76 17.58
C PHE A 52 -8.80 9.78 17.31
N VAL A 53 -8.41 10.49 18.34
CA VAL A 53 -7.59 11.72 18.27
C VAL A 53 -6.09 11.52 18.44
N THR A 54 -5.65 10.28 18.69
CA THR A 54 -4.22 10.00 18.92
C THR A 54 -3.40 10.13 17.64
N ASP A 55 -2.15 10.56 17.77
CA ASP A 55 -1.19 10.58 16.68
C ASP A 55 -0.80 9.16 16.25
N MET A 56 -0.40 9.04 14.97
CA MET A 56 0.07 7.77 14.42
C MET A 56 1.43 7.38 14.98
N VAL A 57 2.37 8.33 15.07
CA VAL A 57 3.70 8.13 15.66
C VAL A 57 3.66 8.52 17.13
N GLN A 58 3.87 7.56 18.00
CA GLN A 58 3.75 7.72 19.43
C GLN A 58 4.67 6.76 20.19
N GLY A 59 5.11 7.17 21.40
CA GLY A 59 5.75 6.24 22.35
C GLY A 59 4.73 5.32 23.02
N GLY A 60 5.19 4.19 23.56
CA GLY A 60 4.34 3.23 24.29
C GLY A 60 3.72 2.13 23.43
N ALA A 61 4.29 1.82 22.28
CA ALA A 61 3.90 0.67 21.44
C ALA A 61 2.41 0.64 21.05
N GLY A 62 1.76 1.80 20.88
CA GLY A 62 0.34 1.89 20.53
C GLY A 62 -0.63 1.94 21.72
N THR A 63 -0.15 2.04 22.96
CA THR A 63 -1.02 2.09 24.14
C THR A 63 -2.04 3.21 24.08
N SER A 64 -1.68 4.42 23.60
CA SER A 64 -2.62 5.52 23.47
C SER A 64 -3.75 5.21 22.48
N VAL A 65 -3.47 4.52 21.40
CA VAL A 65 -4.47 4.05 20.42
C VAL A 65 -5.44 3.05 21.06
N ASN A 66 -4.90 2.03 21.74
CA ASN A 66 -5.70 1.01 22.41
C ASN A 66 -6.61 1.63 23.48
N MET A 67 -6.06 2.51 24.31
CA MET A 67 -6.83 3.18 25.37
C MET A 67 -7.87 4.15 24.82
N ASN A 68 -7.55 4.93 23.78
CA ASN A 68 -8.53 5.77 23.10
C ASN A 68 -9.73 4.96 22.59
N ALA A 69 -9.48 3.81 21.95
CA ALA A 69 -10.55 2.91 21.52
C ALA A 69 -11.38 2.39 22.69
N ASN A 70 -10.74 1.94 23.77
CA ASN A 70 -11.42 1.49 24.98
C ASN A 70 -12.34 2.57 25.57
N GLU A 71 -11.87 3.81 25.63
CA GLU A 71 -12.63 4.94 26.17
C GLU A 71 -13.81 5.34 25.26
N VAL A 72 -13.62 5.36 23.94
CA VAL A 72 -14.72 5.62 22.98
C VAL A 72 -15.79 4.54 23.09
N ILE A 73 -15.39 3.27 23.10
CA ILE A 73 -16.32 2.14 23.21
C ILE A 73 -17.05 2.14 24.55
N ALA A 74 -16.33 2.32 25.67
CA ALA A 74 -16.92 2.34 27.00
C ALA A 74 -17.96 3.49 27.17
N ASN A 75 -17.61 4.70 26.75
CA ASN A 75 -18.50 5.84 26.83
C ASN A 75 -19.74 5.65 25.93
N ARG A 76 -19.58 5.09 24.73
CA ARG A 76 -20.72 4.79 23.89
C ARG A 76 -21.59 3.66 24.45
N ALA A 77 -20.98 2.62 25.03
CA ALA A 77 -21.72 1.55 25.72
C ALA A 77 -22.52 2.09 26.90
N LEU A 78 -21.96 2.98 27.71
CA LEU A 78 -22.67 3.65 28.81
C LEU A 78 -23.92 4.39 28.31
N GLU A 79 -23.81 5.21 27.25
CA GLU A 79 -24.96 5.87 26.64
C GLU A 79 -26.04 4.87 26.17
N LEU A 80 -25.64 3.75 25.54
CA LEU A 80 -26.56 2.70 25.06
C LEU A 80 -27.25 1.97 26.18
N MET A 81 -26.65 1.91 27.38
CA MET A 81 -27.25 1.37 28.61
C MET A 81 -28.07 2.41 29.40
N GLY A 82 -28.05 3.68 28.97
CA GLY A 82 -28.80 4.77 29.64
C GLY A 82 -28.05 5.46 30.77
N TYR A 83 -26.76 5.32 30.84
CA TYR A 83 -25.88 6.00 31.81
C TYR A 83 -25.16 7.22 31.15
N GLU A 84 -24.62 8.09 32.00
CA GLU A 84 -23.81 9.22 31.57
C GLU A 84 -22.39 8.76 31.17
N LYS A 85 -21.78 9.47 30.22
CA LYS A 85 -20.36 9.27 29.90
C LYS A 85 -19.49 9.45 31.13
N GLY A 86 -18.52 8.57 31.32
CA GLY A 86 -17.62 8.58 32.47
C GLY A 86 -18.15 7.86 33.70
N ASP A 87 -19.37 7.32 33.67
CA ASP A 87 -19.91 6.50 34.76
C ASP A 87 -19.37 5.05 34.69
N TYR A 88 -18.05 4.97 34.81
CA TYR A 88 -17.28 3.76 34.56
C TYR A 88 -17.58 2.61 35.54
N GLN A 89 -18.31 2.82 36.62
CA GLN A 89 -18.77 1.72 37.47
C GLN A 89 -19.64 0.70 36.71
N HIS A 90 -20.27 1.09 35.59
CA HIS A 90 -21.12 0.23 34.77
C HIS A 90 -20.41 -0.34 33.52
N CYS A 91 -19.47 0.40 32.94
CA CYS A 91 -18.63 -0.08 31.82
C CYS A 91 -17.26 0.59 31.90
N TRP A 92 -16.26 -0.14 32.39
CA TRP A 92 -14.91 0.37 32.58
C TRP A 92 -14.04 0.13 31.36
N PRO A 93 -13.29 1.12 30.85
CA PRO A 93 -12.40 0.97 29.71
C PRO A 93 -11.33 -0.14 29.88
N ASN A 94 -10.76 -0.28 31.08
CA ASN A 94 -9.73 -1.29 31.36
C ASN A 94 -10.32 -2.68 31.65
N ASP A 95 -11.31 -2.77 32.54
CA ASP A 95 -11.75 -4.06 33.05
C ASP A 95 -12.74 -4.74 32.09
N HIS A 96 -13.53 -3.97 31.35
CA HIS A 96 -14.49 -4.51 30.38
C HIS A 96 -13.95 -4.44 28.95
N CYS A 97 -13.63 -3.24 28.43
CA CYS A 97 -13.23 -3.09 27.03
C CYS A 97 -11.86 -3.69 26.72
N ASN A 98 -11.00 -3.84 27.72
CA ASN A 98 -9.68 -4.45 27.59
C ASN A 98 -9.56 -5.82 28.29
N CYS A 99 -10.67 -6.45 28.65
CA CYS A 99 -10.72 -7.74 29.32
C CYS A 99 -9.90 -8.80 28.54
N GLY A 100 -8.96 -9.47 29.22
CA GLY A 100 -8.11 -10.51 28.63
C GLY A 100 -7.16 -10.04 27.54
N GLN A 101 -6.89 -8.74 27.43
CA GLN A 101 -6.11 -8.12 26.38
C GLN A 101 -4.90 -7.37 26.92
N SER A 102 -3.92 -7.18 26.03
CA SER A 102 -2.85 -6.19 26.17
C SER A 102 -2.82 -5.33 24.90
N THR A 103 -2.25 -4.13 24.97
CA THR A 103 -1.91 -3.38 23.75
C THR A 103 -1.03 -4.22 22.83
N ASN A 104 -0.18 -5.08 23.41
CA ASN A 104 0.82 -5.87 22.69
C ASN A 104 0.23 -6.98 21.81
N ASP A 105 -1.05 -7.30 21.94
CA ASP A 105 -1.79 -8.20 21.05
C ASP A 105 -2.87 -7.47 20.24
N VAL A 106 -3.57 -6.52 20.84
CA VAL A 106 -4.60 -5.72 20.17
C VAL A 106 -4.01 -4.83 19.07
N TYR A 107 -2.90 -4.15 19.35
CA TYR A 107 -2.32 -3.19 18.43
C TYR A 107 -1.77 -3.85 17.15
N PRO A 108 -0.88 -4.87 17.23
CA PRO A 108 -0.40 -5.57 16.03
C PRO A 108 -1.53 -6.25 15.24
N THR A 109 -2.55 -6.82 15.90
CA THR A 109 -3.71 -7.39 15.23
C THR A 109 -4.49 -6.31 14.47
N THR A 110 -4.67 -5.13 15.06
CA THR A 110 -5.34 -3.99 14.41
C THR A 110 -4.60 -3.53 13.17
N ILE A 111 -3.28 -3.35 13.24
CA ILE A 111 -2.51 -2.85 12.10
C ILE A 111 -2.43 -3.89 10.97
N ARG A 112 -2.37 -5.19 11.28
CA ARG A 112 -2.45 -6.28 10.30
C ARG A 112 -3.75 -6.23 9.51
N LEU A 113 -4.89 -6.16 10.18
CA LEU A 113 -6.20 -5.99 9.51
C LEU A 113 -6.25 -4.71 8.68
N THR A 114 -5.71 -3.60 9.19
CA THR A 114 -5.64 -2.34 8.46
C THR A 114 -4.86 -2.48 7.15
N PHE A 115 -3.70 -3.12 7.18
CA PHE A 115 -2.87 -3.33 5.99
C PHE A 115 -3.57 -4.21 4.94
N ILE A 116 -4.31 -5.24 5.37
CA ILE A 116 -5.11 -6.10 4.50
C ILE A 116 -6.19 -5.28 3.78
N GLU A 117 -6.98 -4.49 4.52
CA GLU A 117 -8.07 -3.70 3.95
C GLU A 117 -7.56 -2.61 3.00
N MET A 118 -6.49 -1.94 3.38
CA MET A 118 -5.88 -0.91 2.52
C MET A 118 -5.18 -1.51 1.30
N ASN A 119 -4.65 -2.75 1.38
CA ASN A 119 -4.09 -3.44 0.22
C ASN A 119 -5.15 -3.70 -0.86
N LYS A 120 -6.38 -4.01 -0.49
CA LYS A 120 -7.49 -4.19 -1.46
C LYS A 120 -7.71 -2.92 -2.27
N GLN A 121 -7.68 -1.75 -1.63
CA GLN A 121 -7.84 -0.46 -2.30
C GLN A 121 -6.63 -0.13 -3.20
N LEU A 122 -5.42 -0.42 -2.72
CA LEU A 122 -4.18 -0.23 -3.47
C LEU A 122 -4.15 -1.10 -4.74
N VAL A 123 -4.50 -2.38 -4.61
CA VAL A 123 -4.56 -3.33 -5.73
C VAL A 123 -5.61 -2.87 -6.76
N ALA A 124 -6.78 -2.44 -6.31
CA ALA A 124 -7.81 -1.90 -7.21
C ALA A 124 -7.32 -0.68 -8.00
N ALA A 125 -6.54 0.23 -7.39
CA ALA A 125 -5.92 1.36 -8.09
C ALA A 125 -4.87 0.90 -9.10
N LEU A 126 -4.07 -0.11 -8.75
CA LEU A 126 -3.07 -0.71 -9.63
C LEU A 126 -3.72 -1.38 -10.84
N GLU A 127 -4.78 -2.14 -10.65
CA GLU A 127 -5.56 -2.79 -11.73
C GLU A 127 -6.11 -1.77 -12.72
N ARG A 128 -6.65 -0.65 -12.23
CA ARG A 128 -7.13 0.45 -13.09
C ARG A 128 -6.00 1.05 -13.94
N LEU A 129 -4.82 1.24 -13.35
CA LEU A 129 -3.66 1.78 -14.07
C LEU A 129 -3.14 0.77 -15.11
N VAL A 130 -3.06 -0.52 -14.76
CA VAL A 130 -2.69 -1.61 -15.69
C VAL A 130 -3.65 -1.64 -16.89
N ALA A 131 -4.95 -1.57 -16.65
CA ALA A 131 -5.96 -1.56 -17.70
C ALA A 131 -5.78 -0.35 -18.65
N SER A 132 -5.44 0.83 -18.11
CA SER A 132 -5.17 2.03 -18.90
C SER A 132 -3.93 1.85 -19.80
N PHE A 133 -2.82 1.32 -19.27
CA PHE A 133 -1.64 1.02 -20.08
C PHE A 133 -1.93 -0.03 -21.15
N ARG A 134 -2.71 -1.08 -20.86
CA ARG A 134 -3.12 -2.09 -21.86
C ARG A 134 -3.95 -1.46 -22.99
N LYS A 135 -4.89 -0.58 -22.64
CA LYS A 135 -5.69 0.16 -23.63
C LYS A 135 -4.78 0.97 -24.56
N LYS A 136 -3.78 1.68 -24.00
CA LYS A 136 -2.80 2.42 -24.80
C LYS A 136 -1.89 1.50 -25.63
N GLY A 137 -1.54 0.34 -25.10
CA GLY A 137 -0.83 -0.70 -25.84
C GLY A 137 -1.57 -1.14 -27.11
N GLU A 138 -2.88 -1.37 -27.01
CA GLU A 138 -3.71 -1.72 -28.16
C GLU A 138 -3.91 -0.52 -29.12
N GLU A 139 -4.13 0.68 -28.60
CA GLU A 139 -4.27 1.92 -29.39
C GLU A 139 -3.01 2.17 -30.25
N PHE A 140 -1.82 1.93 -29.71
CA PHE A 140 -0.54 2.23 -30.35
C PHE A 140 0.13 1.02 -31.02
N LYS A 141 -0.56 -0.11 -31.15
CA LYS A 141 0.02 -1.37 -31.65
C LYS A 141 0.70 -1.31 -33.02
N ASN A 142 0.25 -0.37 -33.87
CA ASN A 142 0.78 -0.20 -35.22
C ASN A 142 1.76 1.00 -35.34
N ASN A 143 2.01 1.73 -34.24
CA ASN A 143 2.92 2.88 -34.24
C ASN A 143 4.36 2.40 -34.11
N ILE A 144 5.09 2.41 -35.19
CA ILE A 144 6.53 2.04 -35.24
C ILE A 144 7.35 3.12 -34.54
N LYS A 145 8.34 2.71 -33.78
CA LYS A 145 9.35 3.57 -33.13
C LYS A 145 10.72 2.89 -33.08
N MET A 146 11.74 3.67 -32.79
CA MET A 146 13.06 3.13 -32.47
C MET A 146 13.13 2.72 -30.99
N GLY A 147 13.40 1.44 -30.72
CA GLY A 147 13.75 0.98 -29.37
C GLY A 147 15.18 1.43 -29.03
N ARG A 148 15.42 1.72 -27.73
CA ARG A 148 16.74 2.20 -27.27
C ARG A 148 17.26 1.34 -26.12
N THR A 149 18.56 1.12 -26.13
CA THR A 149 19.34 0.60 -25.00
C THR A 149 20.45 1.60 -24.68
N GLN A 150 20.68 1.89 -23.40
CA GLN A 150 21.66 2.91 -22.96
C GLN A 150 21.42 4.28 -23.63
N LEU A 151 20.16 4.60 -23.95
CA LEU A 151 19.70 5.79 -24.71
C LEU A 151 20.20 5.87 -26.16
N GLN A 152 20.85 4.82 -26.66
CA GLN A 152 21.29 4.74 -28.07
C GLN A 152 20.27 3.94 -28.88
N ASP A 153 20.22 4.20 -30.20
CA ASP A 153 19.38 3.47 -31.13
C ASP A 153 19.72 1.97 -31.09
N ALA A 154 18.67 1.15 -30.99
CA ALA A 154 18.82 -0.30 -30.99
C ALA A 154 18.10 -0.92 -32.22
N VAL A 155 16.87 -1.30 -32.04
CA VAL A 155 16.07 -1.96 -33.10
C VAL A 155 14.65 -1.38 -33.14
N PRO A 156 13.98 -1.44 -34.31
CA PRO A 156 12.58 -1.04 -34.41
C PRO A 156 11.68 -1.88 -33.51
N MET A 157 10.68 -1.23 -32.90
CA MET A 157 9.59 -1.82 -32.15
C MET A 157 8.32 -1.01 -32.38
N THR A 158 7.21 -1.37 -31.70
CA THR A 158 6.03 -0.51 -31.70
C THR A 158 5.82 0.17 -30.34
N SER A 159 5.23 1.36 -30.35
CA SER A 159 4.79 2.01 -29.08
C SER A 159 3.80 1.13 -28.33
N GLY A 160 2.97 0.37 -29.06
CA GLY A 160 2.06 -0.59 -28.45
C GLY A 160 2.77 -1.70 -27.63
N GLN A 161 3.89 -2.21 -28.14
CA GLN A 161 4.72 -3.18 -27.38
C GLN A 161 5.27 -2.57 -26.09
N GLU A 162 5.73 -1.32 -26.14
CA GLU A 162 6.26 -0.62 -24.96
C GLU A 162 5.19 -0.36 -23.91
N PHE A 163 4.02 0.16 -24.30
CA PHE A 163 2.92 0.39 -23.35
C PHE A 163 2.33 -0.91 -22.78
N THR A 164 2.29 -1.97 -23.58
CA THR A 164 1.92 -3.32 -23.10
C THR A 164 2.94 -3.85 -22.09
N ALA A 165 4.23 -3.62 -22.32
CA ALA A 165 5.29 -3.99 -21.38
C ALA A 165 5.17 -3.23 -20.04
N PHE A 166 4.78 -1.95 -20.05
CA PHE A 166 4.48 -1.19 -18.82
C PHE A 166 3.32 -1.82 -18.06
N ALA A 167 2.23 -2.19 -18.76
CA ALA A 167 1.10 -2.89 -18.15
C ALA A 167 1.54 -4.20 -17.49
N ASN A 168 2.28 -5.05 -18.21
CA ASN A 168 2.75 -6.35 -17.71
C ASN A 168 3.67 -6.19 -16.49
N THR A 169 4.58 -5.21 -16.54
CA THR A 169 5.49 -4.90 -15.43
C THR A 169 4.75 -4.55 -14.14
N LEU A 170 3.65 -3.81 -14.25
CA LEU A 170 2.83 -3.43 -13.10
C LEU A 170 1.88 -4.55 -12.66
N GLU A 171 1.33 -5.32 -13.58
CA GLU A 171 0.41 -6.43 -13.27
C GLU A 171 1.06 -7.52 -12.39
N GLU A 172 2.36 -7.78 -12.58
CA GLU A 172 3.12 -8.69 -11.71
C GLU A 172 3.07 -8.27 -10.23
N GLU A 173 2.93 -6.98 -9.96
CA GLU A 173 2.91 -6.46 -8.58
C GLU A 173 1.60 -6.75 -7.85
N ILE A 174 0.50 -7.00 -8.56
CA ILE A 174 -0.77 -7.43 -7.95
C ILE A 174 -0.55 -8.73 -7.15
N GLY A 175 0.01 -9.74 -7.82
CA GLY A 175 0.32 -11.01 -7.16
C GLY A 175 1.39 -10.89 -6.08
N ASN A 176 2.36 -9.98 -6.25
CA ASN A 176 3.40 -9.74 -5.27
C ASN A 176 2.85 -9.08 -3.98
N LEU A 177 2.01 -8.06 -4.11
CA LEU A 177 1.34 -7.40 -2.97
C LEU A 177 0.45 -8.38 -2.21
N ASN A 178 -0.38 -9.14 -2.92
CA ASN A 178 -1.31 -10.09 -2.31
C ASN A 178 -0.57 -11.20 -1.52
N ARG A 179 0.49 -11.79 -2.08
CA ARG A 179 1.30 -12.78 -1.35
C ARG A 179 1.95 -12.23 -0.09
N ASN A 180 2.39 -10.97 -0.12
CA ASN A 180 3.04 -10.37 1.05
C ASN A 180 2.03 -9.91 2.11
N VAL A 181 0.83 -9.47 1.72
CA VAL A 181 -0.21 -9.10 2.69
C VAL A 181 -0.83 -10.33 3.37
N GLU A 182 -0.81 -11.50 2.73
CA GLU A 182 -1.23 -12.77 3.36
C GLU A 182 -0.46 -13.11 4.62
N LEU A 183 0.79 -12.64 4.76
CA LEU A 183 1.58 -12.79 5.99
C LEU A 183 0.93 -12.10 7.20
N MET A 184 0.08 -11.09 6.97
CA MET A 184 -0.67 -10.40 8.02
C MET A 184 -1.81 -11.23 8.62
N LEU A 185 -2.15 -12.39 8.04
CA LEU A 185 -3.24 -13.24 8.54
C LEU A 185 -2.86 -14.05 9.79
N GLU A 186 -1.58 -14.20 10.10
CA GLU A 186 -1.14 -14.77 11.37
C GLU A 186 -1.09 -13.67 12.44
N ILE A 187 -1.84 -13.84 13.54
CA ILE A 187 -2.00 -12.85 14.60
C ILE A 187 -1.61 -13.43 15.97
N ASN A 188 -1.32 -12.53 16.91
CA ASN A 188 -0.96 -12.90 18.29
C ASN A 188 -2.07 -12.56 19.31
N MET A 189 -3.34 -12.48 18.90
CA MET A 189 -4.46 -12.13 19.78
C MET A 189 -4.57 -13.13 20.94
N GLY A 190 -4.65 -12.62 22.19
CA GLY A 190 -4.62 -13.44 23.40
C GLY A 190 -3.21 -13.75 23.94
N ALA A 191 -2.16 -13.32 23.24
CA ALA A 191 -0.77 -13.39 23.73
C ALA A 191 -0.56 -12.57 25.01
N THR A 192 -1.36 -11.55 25.17
CA THR A 192 -1.29 -10.55 26.24
C THR A 192 0.08 -9.82 26.25
N ALA A 193 0.75 -9.70 27.39
CA ALA A 193 1.90 -8.83 27.53
C ALA A 193 3.14 -9.28 26.73
N ILE A 194 3.45 -10.59 26.72
CA ILE A 194 4.71 -11.17 26.21
C ILE A 194 4.52 -12.51 25.49
N GLY A 195 3.32 -12.87 25.10
CA GLY A 195 3.04 -14.13 24.43
C GLY A 195 2.65 -15.31 25.32
N THR A 196 2.63 -15.12 26.64
CA THR A 196 2.32 -16.22 27.59
C THR A 196 0.84 -16.36 27.92
N GLY A 197 -0.01 -15.45 27.43
CA GLY A 197 -1.46 -15.45 27.70
C GLY A 197 -1.80 -15.13 29.16
N LEU A 198 -0.92 -14.52 29.92
CA LEU A 198 -1.17 -14.17 31.32
C LEU A 198 -2.38 -13.23 31.42
N ASN A 199 -3.34 -13.56 32.30
CA ASN A 199 -4.61 -12.88 32.52
C ASN A 199 -5.69 -13.08 31.40
N ALA A 200 -5.42 -13.84 30.36
CA ALA A 200 -6.45 -14.35 29.46
C ALA A 200 -6.99 -15.69 29.97
N VAL A 201 -8.29 -15.93 29.86
CA VAL A 201 -8.89 -17.23 30.22
C VAL A 201 -8.57 -18.28 29.16
N PRO A 202 -8.50 -19.57 29.50
CA PRO A 202 -8.28 -20.64 28.53
C PRO A 202 -9.30 -20.59 27.38
N GLY A 203 -8.82 -20.72 26.14
CA GLY A 203 -9.64 -20.68 24.93
C GLY A 203 -9.94 -19.28 24.39
N TYR A 204 -9.50 -18.23 25.08
CA TYR A 204 -9.74 -16.86 24.61
C TYR A 204 -9.03 -16.55 23.28
N ALA A 205 -7.76 -16.91 23.16
CA ALA A 205 -6.96 -16.62 21.96
C ALA A 205 -7.57 -17.24 20.70
N GLU A 206 -7.92 -18.51 20.76
CA GLU A 206 -8.54 -19.26 19.65
C GLU A 206 -9.92 -18.73 19.31
N LEU A 207 -10.74 -18.46 20.32
CA LEU A 207 -12.11 -17.97 20.13
C LEU A 207 -12.10 -16.55 19.55
N CYS A 208 -11.29 -15.65 20.08
CA CYS A 208 -11.17 -14.27 19.59
C CYS A 208 -10.67 -14.24 18.14
N THR A 209 -9.66 -15.03 17.80
CA THR A 209 -9.13 -15.16 16.42
C THR A 209 -10.24 -15.67 15.49
N LYS A 210 -11.01 -16.69 15.90
CA LYS A 210 -12.14 -17.21 15.13
C LYS A 210 -13.23 -16.15 14.92
N LYS A 211 -13.61 -15.42 15.98
CA LYS A 211 -14.60 -14.32 15.88
C LYS A 211 -14.13 -13.23 14.93
N LEU A 212 -12.86 -12.84 15.00
CA LEU A 212 -12.29 -11.84 14.10
C LEU A 212 -12.35 -12.30 12.65
N ALA A 213 -12.01 -13.57 12.37
CA ALA A 213 -12.11 -14.14 11.04
C ALA A 213 -13.57 -14.15 10.51
N GLU A 214 -14.53 -14.53 11.35
CA GLU A 214 -15.96 -14.54 11.00
C GLU A 214 -16.51 -13.12 10.72
N LEU A 215 -16.11 -12.14 11.52
CA LEU A 215 -16.56 -10.75 11.41
C LEU A 215 -16.00 -10.01 10.18
N THR A 216 -14.76 -10.31 9.81
CA THR A 216 -14.07 -9.63 8.72
C THR A 216 -14.13 -10.37 7.38
N GLY A 217 -14.40 -11.69 7.43
CA GLY A 217 -14.28 -12.57 6.25
C GLY A 217 -12.84 -12.92 5.87
N GLU A 218 -11.85 -12.51 6.67
CA GLU A 218 -10.45 -12.82 6.47
C GLU A 218 -10.05 -14.11 7.19
N ASN A 219 -9.12 -14.88 6.61
CA ASN A 219 -8.69 -16.18 7.15
C ASN A 219 -7.63 -16.02 8.24
N PHE A 220 -7.92 -15.25 9.29
CA PHE A 220 -6.99 -15.09 10.41
C PHE A 220 -6.70 -16.41 11.11
N THR A 221 -5.44 -16.59 11.42
CA THR A 221 -4.91 -17.74 12.18
C THR A 221 -4.11 -17.26 13.38
N LEU A 222 -4.16 -18.02 14.45
CA LEU A 222 -3.35 -17.74 15.64
C LEU A 222 -1.91 -18.20 15.40
N GLY A 223 -0.93 -17.37 15.79
CA GLY A 223 0.49 -17.72 15.73
C GLY A 223 0.79 -19.01 16.48
N LYS A 224 1.71 -19.81 15.94
CA LYS A 224 2.08 -21.11 16.53
C LYS A 224 2.81 -20.96 17.85
N ASP A 225 3.61 -19.92 17.99
CA ASP A 225 4.32 -19.51 19.20
C ASP A 225 4.05 -18.03 19.45
N LEU A 226 3.18 -17.74 20.40
CA LEU A 226 2.78 -16.37 20.71
C LEU A 226 3.91 -15.55 21.37
N VAL A 227 4.93 -16.21 21.97
CA VAL A 227 6.10 -15.52 22.52
C VAL A 227 6.99 -15.02 21.39
N GLU A 228 7.13 -15.79 20.32
CA GLU A 228 7.83 -15.38 19.10
C GLU A 228 7.03 -14.33 18.33
N ALA A 229 5.72 -14.55 18.11
CA ALA A 229 4.86 -13.68 17.31
C ALA A 229 4.63 -12.28 17.92
N THR A 230 4.90 -12.08 19.22
CA THR A 230 4.68 -10.79 19.89
C THR A 230 5.72 -9.72 19.51
N PRO A 231 7.04 -10.01 19.49
CA PRO A 231 8.05 -9.05 19.05
C PRO A 231 8.33 -9.07 17.54
N ASP A 232 7.91 -10.11 16.79
CA ASP A 232 8.28 -10.26 15.39
C ASP A 232 7.57 -9.24 14.50
N THR A 233 8.35 -8.58 13.66
CA THR A 233 7.92 -7.58 12.68
C THR A 233 8.39 -7.91 11.26
N GLY A 234 8.82 -9.14 11.01
CA GLY A 234 9.32 -9.60 9.71
C GLY A 234 8.30 -9.47 8.60
N ASP A 235 7.03 -9.70 8.89
CA ASP A 235 5.91 -9.55 7.97
C ASP A 235 5.78 -8.12 7.46
N TYR A 236 5.92 -7.15 8.37
CA TYR A 236 5.86 -5.73 8.02
C TYR A 236 7.02 -5.32 7.11
N VAL A 237 8.22 -5.84 7.36
CA VAL A 237 9.40 -5.63 6.49
C VAL A 237 9.17 -6.23 5.12
N SER A 238 8.62 -7.43 5.03
CA SER A 238 8.31 -8.11 3.77
C SER A 238 7.29 -7.33 2.95
N TYR A 239 6.19 -6.91 3.57
CA TYR A 239 5.15 -6.15 2.90
C TYR A 239 5.62 -4.74 2.49
N SER A 240 6.35 -4.03 3.34
CA SER A 240 6.98 -2.76 3.02
C SER A 240 7.94 -2.89 1.81
N GLY A 241 8.71 -3.97 1.76
CA GLY A 241 9.54 -4.33 0.62
C GLY A 241 8.75 -4.52 -0.69
N ALA A 242 7.54 -5.09 -0.61
CA ALA A 242 6.64 -5.21 -1.77
C ALA A 242 6.13 -3.84 -2.25
N LEU A 243 5.75 -2.94 -1.34
CA LEU A 243 5.38 -1.55 -1.66
C LEU A 243 6.54 -0.79 -2.31
N LYS A 244 7.75 -0.92 -1.78
CA LYS A 244 8.97 -0.36 -2.38
C LYS A 244 9.19 -0.90 -3.79
N ARG A 245 9.04 -2.20 -4.02
CA ARG A 245 9.22 -2.81 -5.34
C ARG A 245 8.23 -2.22 -6.36
N LEU A 246 6.97 -2.05 -6.00
CA LEU A 246 5.98 -1.36 -6.83
C LEU A 246 6.42 0.09 -7.11
N ALA A 247 6.85 0.83 -6.09
CA ALA A 247 7.30 2.21 -6.23
C ALA A 247 8.50 2.34 -7.21
N VAL A 248 9.46 1.43 -7.14
CA VAL A 248 10.63 1.42 -8.05
C VAL A 248 10.20 1.20 -9.50
N LYS A 249 9.31 0.23 -9.77
CA LYS A 249 8.79 -0.05 -11.11
C LYS A 249 7.97 1.13 -11.65
N LEU A 250 7.08 1.68 -10.84
CA LEU A 250 6.25 2.83 -11.20
C LEU A 250 7.09 4.07 -11.51
N SER A 251 8.09 4.35 -10.67
CA SER A 251 9.02 5.46 -10.87
C SER A 251 9.82 5.32 -12.16
N LYS A 252 10.28 4.11 -12.49
CA LYS A 252 10.98 3.83 -13.76
C LYS A 252 10.09 4.12 -14.96
N ILE A 253 8.83 3.70 -14.94
CA ILE A 253 7.87 3.98 -16.02
C ILE A 253 7.66 5.50 -16.15
N CYS A 254 7.51 6.22 -15.04
CA CYS A 254 7.39 7.68 -15.08
C CYS A 254 8.63 8.37 -15.67
N ASN A 255 9.83 7.87 -15.40
CA ASN A 255 11.05 8.38 -16.02
C ASN A 255 11.04 8.20 -17.55
N ASP A 256 10.58 7.03 -18.04
CA ASP A 256 10.45 6.78 -19.46
C ASP A 256 9.40 7.70 -20.10
N LEU A 257 8.24 7.86 -19.50
CA LEU A 257 7.20 8.77 -19.99
C LEU A 257 7.71 10.22 -20.11
N ARG A 258 8.48 10.69 -19.10
CA ARG A 258 9.10 12.03 -19.12
C ARG A 258 10.12 12.16 -20.23
N LEU A 259 10.95 11.14 -20.44
CA LEU A 259 11.99 11.12 -21.46
C LEU A 259 11.38 11.09 -22.88
N MET A 260 10.43 10.19 -23.13
CA MET A 260 9.76 10.07 -24.42
C MET A 260 8.97 11.33 -24.80
N ALA A 261 8.43 12.06 -23.82
CA ALA A 261 7.71 13.32 -24.04
C ALA A 261 8.62 14.56 -24.10
N SER A 262 9.94 14.39 -23.97
CA SER A 262 10.88 15.52 -23.93
C SER A 262 10.92 16.33 -25.23
N GLY A 263 11.11 17.62 -25.11
CA GLY A 263 11.20 18.52 -26.24
C GLY A 263 10.13 19.62 -26.21
N PRO A 264 9.38 19.84 -27.31
CA PRO A 264 9.15 18.97 -28.48
C PRO A 264 10.21 19.06 -29.60
N ARG A 265 10.98 20.14 -29.69
CA ARG A 265 11.89 20.35 -30.82
C ARG A 265 13.29 19.82 -30.63
N CYS A 266 13.76 19.79 -29.37
CA CYS A 266 15.15 19.44 -28.99
C CYS A 266 15.19 18.20 -28.07
N GLY A 267 14.15 17.40 -28.05
CA GLY A 267 14.05 16.17 -27.28
C GLY A 267 13.57 14.99 -28.12
N LEU A 268 13.17 13.89 -27.49
CA LEU A 268 12.74 12.69 -28.20
C LEU A 268 11.39 12.87 -28.91
N HIS A 269 10.46 13.57 -28.29
CA HIS A 269 9.14 13.90 -28.86
C HIS A 269 8.40 12.69 -29.45
N GLU A 270 8.50 11.53 -28.84
CA GLU A 270 7.83 10.32 -29.32
C GLU A 270 6.35 10.27 -28.95
N ILE A 271 6.03 10.86 -27.79
CA ILE A 271 4.67 10.92 -27.24
C ILE A 271 4.35 12.35 -26.77
N ASN A 272 3.08 12.64 -26.63
CA ASN A 272 2.58 13.85 -25.97
C ASN A 272 1.84 13.48 -24.71
N LEU A 273 2.14 14.17 -23.59
CA LEU A 273 1.40 14.07 -22.34
C LEU A 273 0.35 15.18 -22.29
N PRO A 274 -0.82 14.95 -21.63
CA PRO A 274 -1.80 16.00 -21.41
C PRO A 274 -1.20 17.19 -20.67
N PRO A 275 -1.44 18.43 -21.11
CA PRO A 275 -0.99 19.63 -20.41
C PRO A 275 -1.80 19.83 -19.12
N MET A 276 -1.12 19.86 -17.96
CA MET A 276 -1.76 19.98 -16.65
C MET A 276 -1.54 21.33 -15.98
N ALA A 277 -0.45 22.01 -16.30
CA ALA A 277 -0.12 23.31 -15.71
C ALA A 277 0.73 24.14 -16.68
N PRO A 278 0.71 25.47 -16.58
CA PRO A 278 1.72 26.32 -17.26
C PRO A 278 3.12 25.91 -16.81
N GLY A 279 3.99 25.63 -17.78
CA GLY A 279 5.32 25.09 -17.48
C GLY A 279 6.34 26.11 -17.02
N SER A 280 6.08 27.42 -17.29
CA SER A 280 7.02 28.49 -16.97
C SER A 280 6.34 29.86 -17.03
N SER A 281 6.75 30.76 -16.16
CA SER A 281 6.33 32.16 -16.16
C SER A 281 7.08 33.02 -17.22
N ILE A 282 8.21 32.52 -17.74
CA ILE A 282 9.10 33.27 -18.65
C ILE A 282 9.33 32.59 -20.00
N MET A 283 8.97 31.31 -20.16
CA MET A 283 9.16 30.54 -21.40
C MET A 283 7.80 30.21 -22.02
N PRO A 284 7.39 30.91 -23.10
CA PRO A 284 6.09 30.68 -23.72
C PRO A 284 5.94 29.25 -24.25
N GLY A 285 4.80 28.66 -24.02
CA GLY A 285 4.45 27.33 -24.55
C GLY A 285 5.17 26.15 -23.91
N LYS A 286 5.99 26.36 -22.86
CA LYS A 286 6.64 25.27 -22.13
C LYS A 286 5.61 24.55 -21.25
N VAL A 287 5.43 23.25 -21.48
CA VAL A 287 4.57 22.37 -20.67
C VAL A 287 5.43 21.27 -20.06
N ASN A 288 5.46 21.18 -18.73
CA ASN A 288 6.24 20.20 -18.01
C ASN A 288 5.43 18.92 -17.74
N PRO A 289 6.07 17.74 -17.64
CA PRO A 289 5.44 16.46 -17.36
C PRO A 289 5.15 16.28 -15.86
N VAL A 290 4.38 17.23 -15.27
CA VAL A 290 4.21 17.36 -13.80
C VAL A 290 3.56 16.15 -13.14
N ILE A 291 2.72 15.39 -13.84
CA ILE A 291 2.07 14.20 -13.26
C ILE A 291 3.06 13.04 -13.10
N PRO A 292 3.87 12.65 -14.10
CA PRO A 292 4.97 11.72 -13.86
C PRO A 292 5.97 12.21 -12.80
N GLU A 293 6.24 13.53 -12.71
CA GLU A 293 7.15 14.09 -11.71
C GLU A 293 6.63 13.90 -10.28
N VAL A 294 5.37 14.22 -10.01
CA VAL A 294 4.78 14.02 -8.67
C VAL A 294 4.68 12.54 -8.32
N THR A 295 4.42 11.68 -9.31
CA THR A 295 4.44 10.23 -9.11
C THR A 295 5.84 9.73 -8.73
N ASN A 296 6.91 10.22 -9.38
CA ASN A 296 8.28 9.94 -8.98
C ASN A 296 8.55 10.35 -7.52
N GLN A 297 8.15 11.56 -7.12
CA GLN A 297 8.35 12.06 -5.75
C GLN A 297 7.60 11.20 -4.73
N THR A 298 6.38 10.78 -5.03
CA THR A 298 5.63 9.81 -4.21
C THR A 298 6.41 8.50 -4.06
N CYS A 299 6.93 7.96 -5.16
CA CYS A 299 7.73 6.73 -5.13
C CYS A 299 9.01 6.89 -4.29
N PHE A 300 9.69 8.05 -4.36
CA PHE A 300 10.88 8.31 -3.53
C PHE A 300 10.53 8.32 -2.05
N LYS A 301 9.39 8.91 -1.67
CA LYS A 301 8.92 8.93 -0.28
C LYS A 301 8.63 7.51 0.22
N VAL A 302 7.97 6.67 -0.60
CA VAL A 302 7.70 5.26 -0.26
C VAL A 302 8.99 4.45 -0.07
N ILE A 303 10.01 4.67 -0.91
CA ILE A 303 11.33 4.05 -0.74
C ILE A 303 11.98 4.49 0.59
N GLY A 304 11.84 5.77 0.96
CA GLY A 304 12.30 6.28 2.24
C GLY A 304 11.55 5.67 3.44
N ASN A 305 10.23 5.49 3.31
CA ASN A 305 9.41 4.83 4.32
C ASN A 305 9.83 3.37 4.56
N ASP A 306 10.15 2.61 3.51
CA ASP A 306 10.67 1.24 3.64
C ASP A 306 11.99 1.20 4.44
N THR A 307 12.88 2.15 4.25
CA THR A 307 14.09 2.27 5.05
C THR A 307 13.76 2.50 6.53
N THR A 308 12.77 3.35 6.81
CA THR A 308 12.30 3.59 8.18
C THR A 308 11.71 2.33 8.80
N VAL A 309 10.89 1.58 8.06
CA VAL A 309 10.32 0.30 8.52
C VAL A 309 11.42 -0.70 8.87
N MET A 310 12.43 -0.85 8.02
CA MET A 310 13.57 -1.74 8.27
C MET A 310 14.32 -1.38 9.56
N ILE A 311 14.62 -0.09 9.77
CA ILE A 311 15.34 0.38 10.98
C ILE A 311 14.48 0.18 12.23
N ALA A 312 13.18 0.48 12.13
CA ALA A 312 12.24 0.33 13.24
C ALA A 312 12.01 -1.15 13.62
N ALA A 313 11.98 -2.04 12.64
CA ALA A 313 11.90 -3.48 12.87
C ALA A 313 13.14 -4.01 13.59
N GLU A 314 14.35 -3.57 13.18
CA GLU A 314 15.61 -3.98 13.81
C GLU A 314 15.75 -3.42 15.24
N ALA A 315 15.17 -2.27 15.53
CA ALA A 315 15.27 -1.59 16.83
C ALA A 315 14.44 -2.24 17.95
N GLY A 316 13.62 -3.25 17.66
CA GLY A 316 12.88 -4.02 18.66
C GLY A 316 13.81 -4.74 19.64
N GLN A 317 13.38 -4.87 20.90
CA GLN A 317 14.19 -5.47 21.96
C GLN A 317 13.36 -6.46 22.77
N LEU A 318 13.92 -7.64 23.00
CA LEU A 318 13.33 -8.70 23.83
C LEU A 318 11.92 -9.10 23.33
N GLN A 319 10.91 -9.06 24.18
CA GLN A 319 9.59 -9.62 23.93
C GLN A 319 8.59 -8.65 23.29
N LEU A 320 9.02 -7.45 22.84
CA LEU A 320 8.14 -6.48 22.18
C LEU A 320 8.93 -5.54 21.28
N ASN A 321 8.41 -5.27 20.08
CA ASN A 321 8.88 -4.16 19.26
C ASN A 321 8.06 -2.90 19.55
N VAL A 322 8.65 -1.94 20.26
CA VAL A 322 7.96 -0.68 20.64
C VAL A 322 7.89 0.35 19.51
N MET A 323 8.45 0.05 18.32
CA MET A 323 8.49 0.95 17.16
C MET A 323 7.36 0.68 16.15
N GLU A 324 6.44 -0.23 16.44
CA GLU A 324 5.27 -0.51 15.58
C GLU A 324 4.48 0.74 15.16
N PRO A 325 4.31 1.80 15.99
CA PRO A 325 3.62 3.01 15.54
C PRO A 325 4.22 3.69 14.32
N VAL A 326 5.55 3.83 14.24
CA VAL A 326 6.20 4.41 13.05
C VAL A 326 6.18 3.44 11.85
N ILE A 327 6.25 2.13 12.08
CA ILE A 327 6.06 1.11 11.05
C ILE A 327 4.67 1.26 10.44
N THR A 328 3.64 1.35 11.28
CA THR A 328 2.24 1.53 10.89
C THR A 328 2.07 2.78 10.04
N GLN A 329 2.58 3.93 10.52
CA GLN A 329 2.50 5.19 9.77
C GLN A 329 3.15 5.08 8.40
N CYS A 330 4.35 4.53 8.30
CA CYS A 330 5.09 4.40 7.04
C CYS A 330 4.37 3.51 6.03
N ILE A 331 3.78 2.40 6.45
CA ILE A 331 3.07 1.47 5.57
C ILE A 331 1.74 2.07 5.11
N ILE A 332 0.92 2.60 6.01
CA ILE A 332 -0.37 3.25 5.70
C ILE A 332 -0.16 4.44 4.75
N GLU A 333 0.82 5.28 5.04
CA GLU A 333 1.18 6.41 4.17
C GLU A 333 1.58 5.93 2.77
N SER A 334 2.40 4.87 2.69
CA SER A 334 2.85 4.30 1.41
C SER A 334 1.70 3.73 0.59
N GLN A 335 0.79 2.97 1.21
CA GLN A 335 -0.42 2.45 0.55
C GLN A 335 -1.30 3.58 0.03
N THR A 336 -1.58 4.57 0.88
CA THR A 336 -2.43 5.72 0.54
C THR A 336 -1.85 6.53 -0.60
N TRP A 337 -0.57 6.86 -0.53
CA TRP A 337 0.08 7.71 -1.52
C TRP A 337 0.27 7.01 -2.85
N LEU A 338 0.66 5.73 -2.87
CA LEU A 338 0.75 4.93 -4.09
C LEU A 338 -0.60 4.80 -4.78
N GLY A 339 -1.67 4.49 -4.04
CA GLY A 339 -3.01 4.38 -4.59
C GLY A 339 -3.46 5.69 -5.27
N ARG A 340 -3.32 6.81 -4.58
CA ARG A 340 -3.66 8.15 -5.11
C ARG A 340 -2.78 8.55 -6.29
N ALA A 341 -1.49 8.25 -6.25
CA ALA A 341 -0.55 8.56 -7.33
C ALA A 341 -0.87 7.75 -8.60
N MET A 342 -1.23 6.46 -8.46
CA MET A 342 -1.61 5.61 -9.58
C MET A 342 -2.92 6.08 -10.25
N ASP A 343 -3.94 6.44 -9.49
CA ASP A 343 -5.17 7.01 -10.06
C ASP A 343 -4.91 8.36 -10.71
N THR A 344 -4.11 9.22 -10.10
CA THR A 344 -3.71 10.51 -10.69
C THR A 344 -2.92 10.32 -11.98
N LEU A 345 -1.95 9.39 -11.99
CA LEU A 345 -1.16 9.07 -13.18
C LEU A 345 -2.06 8.55 -14.31
N ARG A 346 -3.01 7.67 -14.00
CA ARG A 346 -3.98 7.16 -14.96
C ARG A 346 -4.82 8.27 -15.56
N GLU A 347 -5.55 9.00 -14.72
CA GLU A 347 -6.57 9.96 -15.16
C GLU A 347 -5.99 11.22 -15.81
N ARG A 348 -4.88 11.70 -15.25
CA ARG A 348 -4.28 12.98 -15.64
C ARG A 348 -3.12 12.85 -16.62
N CYS A 349 -2.66 11.62 -16.89
CA CYS A 349 -1.55 11.39 -17.81
C CYS A 349 -1.85 10.25 -18.78
N VAL A 350 -1.88 8.99 -18.36
CA VAL A 350 -1.87 7.83 -19.25
C VAL A 350 -3.07 7.80 -20.19
N ASP A 351 -4.29 8.05 -19.69
CA ASP A 351 -5.52 8.03 -20.49
C ASP A 351 -5.49 9.03 -21.66
N GLY A 352 -4.75 10.13 -21.49
CA GLY A 352 -4.65 11.20 -22.49
C GLY A 352 -3.38 11.21 -23.33
N ILE A 353 -2.49 10.23 -23.19
CA ILE A 353 -1.26 10.13 -24.00
C ILE A 353 -1.62 9.92 -25.48
N THR A 354 -0.90 10.64 -26.36
CA THR A 354 -0.91 10.42 -27.81
C THR A 354 0.50 10.17 -28.31
N VAL A 355 0.63 9.54 -29.49
CA VAL A 355 1.94 9.27 -30.12
C VAL A 355 2.15 10.17 -31.33
N ASN A 356 3.40 10.55 -31.58
CA ASN A 356 3.82 11.30 -32.76
C ASN A 356 4.25 10.31 -33.86
N ALA A 357 3.27 9.62 -34.47
CA ALA A 357 3.50 8.46 -35.33
C ALA A 357 4.40 8.75 -36.53
N GLU A 358 4.24 9.91 -37.19
CA GLU A 358 5.06 10.30 -38.35
C GLU A 358 6.52 10.57 -37.94
N HIS A 359 6.72 11.31 -36.86
CA HIS A 359 8.04 11.59 -36.28
C HIS A 359 8.74 10.27 -35.88
N ASN A 360 8.03 9.37 -35.21
CA ASN A 360 8.58 8.09 -34.82
C ASN A 360 8.97 7.22 -36.03
N ALA A 361 8.15 7.18 -37.06
CA ALA A 361 8.45 6.47 -38.30
C ALA A 361 9.64 7.07 -39.05
N GLU A 362 9.79 8.39 -39.05
CA GLU A 362 10.94 9.08 -39.62
C GLU A 362 12.24 8.80 -38.89
N THR A 363 12.22 8.80 -37.56
CA THR A 363 13.39 8.41 -36.72
C THR A 363 13.85 7.00 -37.04
N VAL A 364 12.90 6.05 -37.21
CA VAL A 364 13.23 4.68 -37.61
C VAL A 364 13.89 4.64 -38.99
N ARG A 365 13.36 5.37 -40.00
CA ARG A 365 13.93 5.40 -41.36
C ARG A 365 15.35 5.96 -41.38
N ASN A 366 15.64 6.90 -40.50
CA ASN A 366 16.95 7.58 -40.42
C ASN A 366 17.96 6.83 -39.54
N SER A 367 17.55 5.76 -38.85
CA SER A 367 18.46 5.00 -37.99
C SER A 367 19.07 3.81 -38.71
N ILE A 368 20.39 3.62 -38.49
CA ILE A 368 21.11 2.44 -38.98
C ILE A 368 20.64 1.14 -38.30
N GLY A 369 19.93 1.21 -37.19
CA GLY A 369 19.37 0.05 -36.43
C GLY A 369 18.48 -0.86 -37.27
N ILE A 370 17.91 -0.36 -38.40
CA ILE A 370 17.13 -1.17 -39.34
C ILE A 370 17.96 -2.32 -39.91
N VAL A 371 19.27 -2.12 -40.14
CA VAL A 371 20.18 -3.12 -40.70
C VAL A 371 20.26 -4.38 -39.80
N THR A 372 19.97 -4.27 -38.53
CA THR A 372 19.96 -5.39 -37.60
C THR A 372 18.97 -6.49 -38.00
N ALA A 373 17.87 -6.13 -38.69
CA ALA A 373 16.90 -7.10 -39.22
C ALA A 373 17.48 -8.00 -40.34
N LEU A 374 18.57 -7.61 -40.95
CA LEU A 374 19.26 -8.39 -42.01
C LEU A 374 20.24 -9.43 -41.43
N ASN A 375 20.37 -9.53 -40.10
CA ASN A 375 21.28 -10.48 -39.44
C ASN A 375 21.18 -11.95 -39.89
N PRO A 376 19.98 -12.50 -40.09
CA PRO A 376 19.88 -13.88 -40.52
C PRO A 376 20.44 -14.12 -41.94
N VAL A 377 20.67 -13.06 -42.73
CA VAL A 377 21.05 -13.10 -44.14
C VAL A 377 22.46 -12.62 -44.39
N SER A 378 23.10 -11.85 -43.44
CA SER A 378 24.45 -11.32 -43.56
C SER A 378 25.39 -11.97 -42.57
N TYR A 379 26.63 -12.23 -43.05
CA TYR A 379 27.70 -12.81 -42.23
C TYR A 379 28.17 -11.81 -41.15
N THR A 380 28.38 -12.30 -39.94
CA THR A 380 28.76 -11.51 -38.75
C THR A 380 30.04 -10.67 -38.93
N HIS A 381 30.94 -11.12 -39.81
CA HIS A 381 32.20 -10.41 -40.07
C HIS A 381 32.06 -9.10 -40.90
N LEU A 382 30.98 -8.97 -41.69
CA LEU A 382 30.73 -7.72 -42.43
C LEU A 382 30.28 -6.58 -41.51
N ARG A 383 29.80 -6.88 -40.33
CA ARG A 383 29.38 -5.91 -39.33
C ARG A 383 30.52 -5.30 -38.52
N ALA A 384 31.55 -6.08 -38.24
CA ALA A 384 32.70 -5.61 -37.51
C ALA A 384 33.44 -4.48 -38.28
N HIS A 385 33.35 -4.52 -39.61
CA HIS A 385 33.97 -3.47 -40.47
C HIS A 385 33.16 -2.18 -40.58
N GLU A 386 31.84 -2.20 -40.33
CA GLU A 386 31.04 -0.98 -40.40
C GLU A 386 31.11 -0.14 -39.12
N THR A 387 31.37 -0.75 -37.96
CA THR A 387 31.56 -0.03 -36.69
C THR A 387 32.90 0.72 -36.64
N ASP A 388 33.92 0.23 -37.31
CA ASP A 388 35.24 0.85 -37.34
C ASP A 388 35.33 2.10 -38.27
N GLN A 389 34.33 2.33 -39.12
CA GLN A 389 34.28 3.48 -40.03
C GLN A 389 33.65 4.76 -39.42
N TYR A 390 33.04 4.66 -38.23
CA TYR A 390 32.36 5.76 -37.56
C TYR A 390 32.98 6.15 -36.19
N LEU A 391 34.11 5.57 -35.82
CA LEU A 391 35.01 6.00 -34.77
C LEU A 391 36.17 6.79 -35.34
#